data_e843dd604c4623765e58dc5b37b4ad7e
#
_entry.id   e843dd604c4623765e58dc5b37b4ad7e
#
_cell.length_a   1.000
_cell.length_b   1.000
_cell.length_c   1.000
_cell.angle_alpha   90.00
_cell.angle_beta   90.00
_cell.angle_gamma   90.00
#
_symmetry.space_group_name_H-M   'P 1'
#
loop_
_entity.id
_entity.type
_entity.pdbx_description
1 polymer ?
#
loop_
_entity_poly.entity_id
_entity_poly.type
_entity_poly.pdbx_seq_one_letter_code
_entity_poly.pdbx_strand_id
1 'polypeptide(L)'
;MSPDERANRLFNRVMILAEAGKGDSVRFFLPMALGAYNQLPALDPDARYHIGLLQLAGGDVQAALAQADTIQRSAPTHLFIYVLRAHAYQQSGNTQQERRAYTEFLRNEAAETAKNRPEYTDHREALSNFKQEASRVAGRAGA
;
A
#
# COMPACT_ATOMS: atom_id res chain seq x y z
N MET A 1 7.59 24.38 -3.57
CA MET A 1 7.21 22.94 -3.50
C MET A 1 5.73 22.85 -3.16
N SER A 2 4.98 22.09 -3.95
CA SER A 2 3.54 21.90 -3.70
C SER A 2 3.31 21.01 -2.47
N PRO A 3 2.10 21.07 -1.87
CA PRO A 3 1.76 20.15 -0.77
C PRO A 3 1.91 18.68 -1.16
N ASP A 4 1.54 18.30 -2.39
CA ASP A 4 1.69 16.93 -2.87
C ASP A 4 3.15 16.51 -2.96
N GLU A 5 4.01 17.37 -3.50
CA GLU A 5 5.44 17.09 -3.59
C GLU A 5 6.07 16.94 -2.22
N ARG A 6 5.67 17.77 -1.26
CA ARG A 6 6.16 17.69 0.11
C ARG A 6 5.76 16.37 0.76
N ALA A 7 4.49 15.99 0.62
CA ALA A 7 3.98 14.73 1.16
C ALA A 7 4.74 13.54 0.56
N ASN A 8 4.93 13.52 -0.75
CA ASN A 8 5.63 12.44 -1.44
C ASN A 8 7.10 12.35 -1.04
N ARG A 9 7.77 13.48 -0.83
CA ARG A 9 9.15 13.49 -0.35
C ARG A 9 9.28 12.88 1.05
N LEU A 10 8.38 13.24 1.94
CA LEU A 10 8.37 12.69 3.30
C LEU A 10 8.05 11.20 3.29
N PHE A 11 7.11 10.78 2.44
CA PHE A 11 6.81 9.37 2.24
C PHE A 11 8.05 8.59 1.80
N ASN A 12 8.74 9.05 0.77
CA ASN A 12 9.93 8.37 0.27
C ASN A 12 11.01 8.27 1.35
N ARG A 13 11.18 9.32 2.13
CA ARG A 13 12.16 9.32 3.23
C ARG A 13 11.84 8.25 4.25
N VAL A 14 10.58 8.16 4.69
CA VAL A 14 10.16 7.14 5.66
C VAL A 14 10.37 5.74 5.09
N MET A 15 10.00 5.51 3.83
CA MET A 15 10.16 4.18 3.21
C MET A 15 11.63 3.77 3.12
N ILE A 16 12.52 4.67 2.71
CA ILE A 16 13.95 4.40 2.65
C ILE A 16 14.50 4.05 4.04
N LEU A 17 14.11 4.82 5.04
CA LEU A 17 14.56 4.58 6.43
C LEU A 17 14.01 3.26 6.98
N ALA A 18 12.76 2.92 6.67
CA ALA A 18 12.15 1.66 7.08
C ALA A 18 12.88 0.46 6.46
N GLU A 19 13.19 0.53 5.17
CA GLU A 19 13.94 -0.53 4.48
C GLU A 19 15.36 -0.68 5.06
N ALA A 20 15.96 0.42 5.49
CA ALA A 20 17.28 0.40 6.11
C ALA A 20 17.26 -0.05 7.59
N GLY A 21 16.10 -0.35 8.14
CA GLY A 21 15.95 -0.78 9.53
C GLY A 21 16.19 0.33 10.56
N LYS A 22 16.07 1.60 10.14
CA LYS A 22 16.34 2.75 11.03
C LYS A 22 15.07 3.19 11.75
N GLY A 23 14.61 2.36 12.70
CA GLY A 23 13.34 2.57 13.39
C GLY A 23 13.21 3.90 14.12
N ASP A 24 14.28 4.41 14.73
CA ASP A 24 14.25 5.72 15.43
C ASP A 24 13.97 6.86 14.44
N SER A 25 14.62 6.83 13.28
CA SER A 25 14.41 7.82 12.24
C SER A 25 13.00 7.71 11.63
N VAL A 26 12.49 6.49 11.46
CA VAL A 26 11.10 6.27 11.04
C VAL A 26 10.15 6.94 12.02
N ARG A 27 10.29 6.69 13.30
CA ARG A 27 9.43 7.29 14.33
C ARG A 27 9.49 8.82 14.33
N PHE A 28 10.65 9.38 13.99
CA PHE A 28 10.82 10.83 13.92
C PHE A 28 10.06 11.43 12.73
N PHE A 29 10.21 10.85 11.52
CA PHE A 29 9.65 11.41 10.28
C PHE A 29 8.20 11.01 10.02
N LEU A 30 7.72 9.91 10.59
CA LEU A 30 6.40 9.36 10.32
C LEU A 30 5.26 10.35 10.60
N PRO A 31 5.22 11.04 11.78
CA PRO A 31 4.15 12.01 12.01
C PRO A 31 4.15 13.16 11.02
N MET A 32 5.34 13.59 10.57
CA MET A 32 5.45 14.65 9.58
C MET A 32 4.89 14.21 8.23
N ALA A 33 5.19 12.98 7.81
CA ALA A 33 4.68 12.43 6.56
C ALA A 33 3.15 12.27 6.60
N LEU A 34 2.62 11.67 7.66
CA LEU A 34 1.16 11.52 7.83
C LEU A 34 0.46 12.87 7.87
N GLY A 35 1.03 13.85 8.59
CA GLY A 35 0.49 15.20 8.67
C GLY A 35 0.46 15.90 7.32
N ALA A 36 1.49 15.69 6.49
CA ALA A 36 1.54 16.27 5.16
C ALA A 36 0.42 15.75 4.26
N TYR A 37 0.12 14.44 4.31
CA TYR A 37 -1.00 13.89 3.55
C TYR A 37 -2.35 14.39 4.08
N ASN A 38 -2.50 14.52 5.39
CA ASN A 38 -3.75 15.02 5.98
C ASN A 38 -4.06 16.46 5.61
N GLN A 39 -3.08 17.23 5.16
CA GLN A 39 -3.27 18.61 4.72
C GLN A 39 -3.66 18.72 3.24
N LEU A 40 -3.65 17.64 2.50
CA LEU A 40 -4.07 17.66 1.10
C LEU A 40 -5.57 17.88 1.00
N PRO A 41 -6.05 18.66 0.00
CA PRO A 41 -7.48 18.97 -0.14
C PRO A 41 -8.33 17.73 -0.44
N ALA A 42 -7.74 16.70 -1.04
CA ALA A 42 -8.41 15.45 -1.35
C ALA A 42 -7.40 14.30 -1.28
N LEU A 43 -7.88 13.12 -0.91
CA LEU A 43 -7.06 11.91 -0.81
C LEU A 43 -7.57 10.92 -1.86
N ASP A 44 -6.87 10.84 -3.00
CA ASP A 44 -7.13 9.85 -4.03
C ASP A 44 -6.58 8.47 -3.60
N PRO A 45 -6.84 7.40 -4.38
CA PRO A 45 -6.32 6.07 -4.04
C PRO A 45 -4.80 6.03 -3.87
N ASP A 46 -4.05 6.80 -4.65
CA ASP A 46 -2.59 6.86 -4.54
C ASP A 46 -2.17 7.44 -3.19
N ALA A 47 -2.76 8.56 -2.79
CA ALA A 47 -2.48 9.18 -1.48
C ALA A 47 -2.84 8.22 -0.34
N ARG A 48 -3.99 7.56 -0.42
CA ARG A 48 -4.42 6.60 0.60
C ARG A 48 -3.51 5.38 0.67
N TYR A 49 -3.00 4.93 -0.46
CA TYR A 49 -2.01 3.86 -0.51
C TYR A 49 -0.73 4.27 0.23
N HIS A 50 -0.22 5.47 -0.04
CA HIS A 50 0.95 6.00 0.66
C HIS A 50 0.71 6.10 2.17
N ILE A 51 -0.46 6.61 2.57
CA ILE A 51 -0.83 6.69 3.99
C ILE A 51 -0.84 5.30 4.62
N GLY A 52 -1.44 4.32 3.94
CA GLY A 52 -1.49 2.94 4.42
C GLY A 52 -0.10 2.34 4.61
N LEU A 53 0.81 2.54 3.66
CA LEU A 53 2.19 2.07 3.79
C LEU A 53 2.92 2.76 4.95
N LEU A 54 2.69 4.06 5.14
CA LEU A 54 3.24 4.80 6.28
C LEU A 54 2.73 4.23 7.61
N GLN A 55 1.43 3.95 7.68
CA GLN A 55 0.81 3.37 8.87
C GLN A 55 1.40 1.99 9.18
N LEU A 56 1.63 1.16 8.17
CA LEU A 56 2.30 -0.12 8.35
C LEU A 56 3.73 0.03 8.83
N ALA A 57 4.46 1.02 8.32
CA ALA A 57 5.82 1.32 8.79
C ALA A 57 5.83 1.69 10.27
N GLY A 58 4.75 2.31 10.76
CA GLY A 58 4.57 2.64 12.18
C GLY A 58 3.93 1.55 13.02
N GLY A 59 3.62 0.40 12.42
CA GLY A 59 3.00 -0.72 13.14
C GLY A 59 1.49 -0.64 13.30
N ASP A 60 0.83 0.31 12.65
CA ASP A 60 -0.62 0.50 12.77
C ASP A 60 -1.38 -0.25 11.68
N VAL A 61 -1.49 -1.56 11.86
CA VAL A 61 -2.14 -2.47 10.92
C VAL A 61 -3.60 -2.10 10.68
N GLN A 62 -4.34 -1.78 11.74
CA GLN A 62 -5.78 -1.48 11.62
C GLN A 62 -6.03 -0.20 10.81
N ALA A 63 -5.18 0.81 10.98
CA ALA A 63 -5.30 2.04 10.20
C ALA A 63 -5.04 1.77 8.71
N ALA A 64 -4.05 0.95 8.38
CA ALA A 64 -3.77 0.57 6.99
C ALA A 64 -4.93 -0.19 6.36
N LEU A 65 -5.54 -1.12 7.09
CA LEU A 65 -6.72 -1.84 6.63
C LEU A 65 -7.90 -0.88 6.38
N ALA A 66 -8.05 0.14 7.22
CA ALA A 66 -9.08 1.16 7.03
C ALA A 66 -8.85 1.97 5.74
N GLN A 67 -7.60 2.24 5.37
CA GLN A 67 -7.30 2.88 4.08
C GLN A 67 -7.73 1.99 2.91
N ALA A 68 -7.44 0.70 2.99
CA ALA A 68 -7.87 -0.25 1.95
C ALA A 68 -9.41 -0.25 1.81
N ASP A 69 -10.14 -0.28 2.92
CA ASP A 69 -11.60 -0.25 2.90
C ASP A 69 -12.13 1.04 2.27
N THR A 70 -11.49 2.16 2.57
CA THR A 70 -11.88 3.47 2.01
C THR A 70 -11.63 3.53 0.50
N ILE A 71 -10.49 3.01 0.03
CA ILE A 71 -10.23 2.90 -1.41
C ILE A 71 -11.32 2.05 -2.06
N GLN A 72 -11.69 0.93 -1.44
CA GLN A 72 -12.68 0.00 -2.01
C GLN A 72 -14.05 0.65 -2.18
N ARG A 73 -14.44 1.57 -1.29
CA ARG A 73 -15.72 2.27 -1.43
C ARG A 73 -15.81 3.11 -2.70
N SER A 74 -14.70 3.72 -3.14
CA SER A 74 -14.67 4.58 -4.32
C SER A 74 -14.20 3.86 -5.58
N ALA A 75 -13.39 2.80 -5.45
CA ALA A 75 -12.83 2.02 -6.56
C ALA A 75 -12.79 0.54 -6.16
N PRO A 76 -13.91 -0.21 -6.31
CA PRO A 76 -14.12 -1.51 -5.68
C PRO A 76 -13.10 -2.60 -6.00
N THR A 77 -12.39 -2.50 -7.13
CA THR A 77 -11.41 -3.51 -7.53
C THR A 77 -9.99 -2.93 -7.69
N HIS A 78 -9.75 -1.74 -7.15
CA HIS A 78 -8.46 -1.09 -7.23
C HIS A 78 -7.37 -1.98 -6.63
N LEU A 79 -6.25 -2.14 -7.32
CA LEU A 79 -5.20 -3.10 -6.92
C LEU A 79 -4.54 -2.74 -5.58
N PHE A 80 -4.47 -1.47 -5.23
CA PHE A 80 -3.86 -1.04 -3.96
C PHE A 80 -4.60 -1.56 -2.73
N ILE A 81 -5.90 -1.89 -2.88
CA ILE A 81 -6.68 -2.52 -1.81
C ILE A 81 -6.01 -3.81 -1.34
N TYR A 82 -5.67 -4.66 -2.31
CA TYR A 82 -5.13 -6.00 -2.03
C TYR A 82 -3.67 -5.93 -1.60
N VAL A 83 -2.90 -4.99 -2.14
CA VAL A 83 -1.51 -4.77 -1.71
C VAL A 83 -1.46 -4.38 -0.24
N LEU A 84 -2.29 -3.41 0.17
CA LEU A 84 -2.37 -2.98 1.58
C LEU A 84 -2.83 -4.11 2.48
N ARG A 85 -3.88 -4.84 2.08
CA ARG A 85 -4.39 -5.96 2.87
C ARG A 85 -3.36 -7.06 3.04
N ALA A 86 -2.67 -7.45 1.97
CA ALA A 86 -1.66 -8.50 2.06
C ALA A 86 -0.52 -8.10 3.02
N HIS A 87 -0.01 -6.88 2.89
CA HIS A 87 1.04 -6.40 3.78
C HIS A 87 0.57 -6.29 5.23
N ALA A 88 -0.64 -5.78 5.45
CA ALA A 88 -1.21 -5.65 6.80
C ALA A 88 -1.39 -7.01 7.47
N TYR A 89 -1.95 -7.97 6.76
CA TYR A 89 -2.17 -9.31 7.29
C TYR A 89 -0.87 -10.09 7.46
N GLN A 90 0.12 -9.88 6.58
CA GLN A 90 1.44 -10.45 6.76
C GLN A 90 2.08 -9.95 8.05
N GLN A 91 2.02 -8.65 8.27
CA GLN A 91 2.59 -8.01 9.47
C GLN A 91 1.91 -8.48 10.75
N SER A 92 0.61 -8.73 10.71
CA SER A 92 -0.17 -9.21 11.87
C SER A 92 -0.21 -10.74 12.00
N GLY A 93 0.42 -11.47 11.09
CA GLY A 93 0.47 -12.93 11.15
C GLY A 93 -0.82 -13.64 10.73
N ASN A 94 -1.74 -12.97 10.05
CA ASN A 94 -2.99 -13.56 9.59
C ASN A 94 -2.80 -14.16 8.19
N THR A 95 -2.26 -15.38 8.14
CA THR A 95 -1.90 -16.06 6.89
C THR A 95 -3.09 -16.30 5.99
N GLN A 96 -4.25 -16.63 6.54
CA GLN A 96 -5.45 -16.90 5.74
C GLN A 96 -5.90 -15.64 4.98
N GLN A 97 -5.98 -14.51 5.65
CA GLN A 97 -6.39 -13.27 5.03
C GLN A 97 -5.32 -12.72 4.07
N GLU A 98 -4.06 -12.93 4.38
CA GLU A 98 -2.96 -12.59 3.47
C GLU A 98 -3.11 -13.33 2.15
N ARG A 99 -3.32 -14.64 2.18
CA ARG A 99 -3.53 -15.45 0.98
C ARG A 99 -4.76 -15.02 0.20
N ARG A 100 -5.83 -14.68 0.90
CA ARG A 100 -7.04 -14.16 0.26
C ARG A 100 -6.76 -12.87 -0.50
N ALA A 101 -5.98 -11.97 0.07
CA ALA A 101 -5.61 -10.72 -0.60
C ALA A 101 -4.81 -10.99 -1.88
N TYR A 102 -3.86 -11.91 -1.85
CA TYR A 102 -3.12 -12.30 -3.04
C TYR A 102 -4.03 -12.88 -4.12
N THR A 103 -4.96 -13.74 -3.75
CA THR A 103 -5.91 -14.35 -4.68
C THR A 103 -6.80 -13.30 -5.34
N GLU A 104 -7.31 -12.34 -4.55
CA GLU A 104 -8.16 -11.26 -5.07
C GLU A 104 -7.37 -10.32 -5.98
N PHE A 105 -6.11 -10.03 -5.66
CA PHE A 105 -5.24 -9.27 -6.55
C PHE A 105 -5.13 -9.93 -7.91
N LEU A 106 -4.77 -11.22 -7.94
CA LEU A 106 -4.62 -11.95 -9.20
C LEU A 106 -5.91 -12.02 -10.01
N ARG A 107 -7.04 -12.14 -9.32
CA ARG A 107 -8.36 -12.17 -9.98
C ARG A 107 -8.66 -10.87 -10.71
N ASN A 108 -8.25 -9.73 -10.16
CA ASN A 108 -8.61 -8.41 -10.67
C ASN A 108 -7.51 -7.75 -11.49
N GLU A 109 -6.30 -8.33 -11.51
CA GLU A 109 -5.10 -7.67 -12.04
C GLU A 109 -5.23 -7.33 -13.53
N ALA A 110 -5.68 -8.26 -14.36
CA ALA A 110 -5.75 -8.02 -15.80
C ALA A 110 -6.74 -6.91 -16.15
N ALA A 111 -7.95 -6.96 -15.57
CA ALA A 111 -8.99 -5.96 -15.84
C ALA A 111 -8.59 -4.58 -15.29
N GLU A 112 -7.97 -4.54 -14.10
CA GLU A 112 -7.53 -3.26 -13.51
C GLU A 112 -6.38 -2.66 -14.31
N THR A 113 -5.40 -3.46 -14.71
CA THR A 113 -4.27 -2.97 -15.51
C THR A 113 -4.77 -2.37 -16.85
N ALA A 114 -5.79 -2.96 -17.45
CA ALA A 114 -6.37 -2.45 -18.69
C ALA A 114 -7.01 -1.06 -18.53
N LYS A 115 -7.32 -0.62 -17.33
CA LYS A 115 -7.87 0.72 -17.07
C LYS A 115 -6.85 1.83 -17.22
N ASN A 116 -5.56 1.50 -17.25
CA ASN A 116 -4.45 2.46 -17.45
C ASN A 116 -4.45 3.61 -16.43
N ARG A 117 -4.72 3.29 -15.16
CA ARG A 117 -4.67 4.31 -14.10
C ARG A 117 -3.24 4.85 -13.96
N PRO A 118 -3.04 6.18 -13.86
CA PRO A 118 -1.70 6.75 -13.71
C PRO A 118 -0.94 6.22 -12.51
N GLU A 119 -1.62 5.99 -11.39
CA GLU A 119 -0.99 5.47 -10.18
C GLU A 119 -0.41 4.07 -10.37
N TYR A 120 -0.97 3.26 -11.26
CA TYR A 120 -0.41 1.94 -11.57
C TYR A 120 0.92 2.06 -12.31
N THR A 121 1.04 3.05 -13.20
CA THR A 121 2.30 3.34 -13.89
C THR A 121 3.35 3.84 -12.91
N ASP A 122 2.97 4.72 -12.00
CA ASP A 122 3.87 5.30 -11.00
C ASP A 122 4.42 4.24 -10.04
N HIS A 123 3.64 3.19 -9.78
CA HIS A 123 4.01 2.08 -8.87
C HIS A 123 4.24 0.77 -9.62
N ARG A 124 4.67 0.84 -10.89
CA ARG A 124 4.82 -0.34 -11.74
C ARG A 124 5.72 -1.41 -11.13
N GLU A 125 6.87 -1.02 -10.59
CA GLU A 125 7.81 -1.96 -10.01
C GLU A 125 7.24 -2.65 -8.78
N ALA A 126 6.63 -1.88 -7.88
CA ALA A 126 5.99 -2.43 -6.68
C ALA A 126 4.88 -3.41 -7.03
N LEU A 127 4.05 -3.06 -8.02
CA LEU A 127 2.96 -3.96 -8.47
C LEU A 127 3.49 -5.21 -9.14
N SER A 128 4.56 -5.11 -9.93
CA SER A 128 5.20 -6.27 -10.56
C SER A 128 5.76 -7.22 -9.51
N ASN A 129 6.47 -6.70 -8.53
CA ASN A 129 7.02 -7.48 -7.43
C ASN A 129 5.90 -8.15 -6.61
N PHE A 130 4.83 -7.41 -6.35
CA PHE A 130 3.68 -7.94 -5.63
C PHE A 130 3.01 -9.07 -6.41
N LYS A 131 2.84 -8.92 -7.72
CA LYS A 131 2.26 -9.96 -8.59
C LYS A 131 3.09 -11.24 -8.56
N GLN A 132 4.40 -11.12 -8.58
CA GLN A 132 5.29 -12.27 -8.48
C GLN A 132 5.10 -13.02 -7.16
N GLU A 133 5.04 -12.29 -6.06
CA GLU A 133 4.81 -12.87 -4.74
C GLU A 133 3.42 -13.50 -4.64
N ALA A 134 2.40 -12.83 -5.13
CA ALA A 134 1.03 -13.35 -5.15
C ALA A 134 0.95 -14.66 -5.93
N SER A 135 1.60 -14.72 -7.10
CA SER A 135 1.63 -15.91 -7.95
C SER A 135 2.37 -17.06 -7.27
N ARG A 136 3.47 -16.77 -6.58
CA ARG A 136 4.23 -17.76 -5.82
C ARG A 136 3.39 -18.37 -4.70
N VAL A 137 2.71 -17.53 -3.93
CA VAL A 137 1.87 -17.98 -2.81
C VAL A 137 0.65 -18.75 -3.31
N ALA A 138 -0.03 -18.27 -4.34
CA ALA A 138 -1.19 -18.93 -4.94
C ALA A 138 -0.80 -20.29 -5.54
N GLY A 139 0.37 -20.38 -6.19
CA GLY A 139 0.90 -21.64 -6.73
C GLY A 139 1.13 -22.69 -5.65
N ARG A 140 1.63 -22.29 -4.48
CA ARG A 140 1.80 -23.20 -3.33
C ARG A 140 0.47 -23.67 -2.76
N ALA A 141 -0.51 -22.77 -2.68
CA ALA A 141 -1.83 -23.11 -2.15
C ALA A 141 -2.60 -24.06 -3.06
N GLY A 142 -2.32 -24.02 -4.37
CA GLY A 142 -2.93 -24.90 -5.36
C GLY A 142 -2.25 -26.26 -5.53
N ALA A 143 -1.12 -26.45 -4.88
CA ALA A 143 -0.35 -27.68 -5.00
C ALA A 143 -0.87 -28.79 -4.07
#